data_c1fa2b789723391b7e59d663227d386c
#
_entry.id   c1fa2b789723391b7e59d663227d386c
#
_cell.length_a   1.000
_cell.length_b   1.000
_cell.length_c   1.000
_cell.angle_alpha   90.00
_cell.angle_beta   90.00
_cell.angle_gamma   90.00
#
_symmetry.space_group_name_H-M   'P 1'
#
loop_
_entity.id
_entity.type
_entity.pdbx_description
1 polymer ?
#
loop_
_entity_poly.entity_id
_entity_poly.type
_entity_poly.pdbx_seq_one_letter_code
_entity_poly.pdbx_strand_id
1 'polypeptide(L)'
;MANKVSIPTKVITGVNTRWSYANVWDPKSINGGAPKYSVSLIIPKSDTATITKIKAAIEAAYEEGQSKLKGNGKSVPALSAIKTPLRDGDLERPDDEAYKNAYFINANSATAPGIVDADRNPILERPEVYSGVYGRASINLYAFNSNGNKGIACGLNNLQKIRDGEPLGGKSRAEDDFATVDDEDDFLD
;
A
#
# COMPACT_ATOMS: atom_id res chain seq x y z
N MET A 1 -19.52 11.09 32.27
CA MET A 1 -18.79 11.43 31.06
C MET A 1 -18.85 10.25 30.09
N ALA A 2 -19.40 10.47 28.93
CA ALA A 2 -19.36 9.44 27.87
C ALA A 2 -17.91 9.20 27.48
N ASN A 3 -17.42 7.98 27.61
CA ASN A 3 -16.12 7.59 27.09
C ASN A 3 -16.18 7.73 25.56
N LYS A 4 -15.52 8.76 25.06
CA LYS A 4 -15.36 8.95 23.61
C LYS A 4 -14.51 7.77 23.12
N VAL A 5 -15.13 6.83 22.41
CA VAL A 5 -14.40 5.73 21.79
C VAL A 5 -13.47 6.33 20.75
N SER A 6 -12.17 6.21 20.98
CA SER A 6 -11.14 6.66 20.03
C SER A 6 -11.18 5.77 18.80
N ILE A 7 -11.39 6.38 17.62
CA ILE A 7 -11.27 5.67 16.33
C ILE A 7 -9.79 5.41 16.08
N PRO A 8 -9.39 4.16 15.81
CA PRO A 8 -7.99 3.86 15.60
C PRO A 8 -7.47 4.44 14.27
N THR A 9 -6.24 4.94 14.29
CA THR A 9 -5.51 5.35 13.10
C THR A 9 -4.81 4.18 12.41
N LYS A 10 -4.74 3.04 13.07
CA LYS A 10 -4.20 1.79 12.54
C LYS A 10 -5.30 1.00 11.84
N VAL A 11 -5.01 0.51 10.62
CA VAL A 11 -5.94 -0.29 9.83
C VAL A 11 -5.27 -1.58 9.39
N ILE A 12 -6.01 -2.68 9.44
CA ILE A 12 -5.62 -3.95 8.79
C ILE A 12 -6.51 -4.10 7.56
N THR A 13 -5.91 -4.17 6.39
CA THR A 13 -6.65 -4.29 5.12
C THR A 13 -7.20 -5.71 4.95
N GLY A 14 -8.14 -5.88 4.02
CA GLY A 14 -8.77 -7.18 3.76
C GLY A 14 -7.89 -8.14 2.97
N VAL A 15 -8.32 -9.40 2.89
CA VAL A 15 -7.57 -10.48 2.23
C VAL A 15 -7.49 -10.36 0.71
N ASN A 16 -8.32 -9.52 0.11
CA ASN A 16 -8.32 -9.26 -1.33
C ASN A 16 -7.51 -8.01 -1.72
N THR A 17 -6.82 -7.41 -0.78
CA THR A 17 -5.86 -6.33 -1.05
C THR A 17 -4.71 -6.90 -1.87
N ARG A 18 -4.33 -6.22 -2.94
CA ARG A 18 -3.23 -6.63 -3.81
C ARG A 18 -2.05 -5.68 -3.66
N TRP A 19 -0.85 -6.23 -3.63
CA TRP A 19 0.37 -5.44 -3.46
C TRP A 19 0.99 -5.12 -4.82
N SER A 20 1.20 -3.84 -5.07
CA SER A 20 1.83 -3.34 -6.29
C SER A 20 3.00 -2.43 -5.93
N TYR A 21 3.96 -2.29 -6.84
CA TYR A 21 5.18 -1.51 -6.57
C TYR A 21 5.78 -1.90 -5.22
N ALA A 22 5.95 -3.21 -5.01
CA ALA A 22 6.35 -3.78 -3.72
C ALA A 22 7.87 -3.66 -3.52
N ASN A 23 8.31 -2.58 -2.87
CA ASN A 23 9.70 -2.36 -2.47
C ASN A 23 9.83 -2.69 -0.99
N VAL A 24 9.58 -3.97 -0.64
CA VAL A 24 9.45 -4.41 0.75
C VAL A 24 10.64 -5.22 1.25
N TRP A 25 11.49 -5.69 0.33
CA TRP A 25 12.75 -6.36 0.66
C TRP A 25 13.92 -5.40 0.75
N ASP A 26 13.99 -4.45 -0.16
CA ASP A 26 15.02 -3.43 -0.21
C ASP A 26 14.37 -2.04 -0.29
N PRO A 27 14.90 -1.06 0.46
CA PRO A 27 14.36 0.29 0.37
C PRO A 27 14.76 0.94 -0.94
N LYS A 28 13.88 1.82 -1.43
CA LYS A 28 14.10 2.56 -2.67
C LYS A 28 14.04 4.05 -2.41
N SER A 29 15.00 4.79 -2.98
CA SER A 29 14.99 6.23 -2.96
C SER A 29 14.08 6.78 -4.06
N ILE A 30 13.23 7.74 -3.70
CA ILE A 30 12.36 8.46 -4.63
C ILE A 30 12.82 9.92 -4.65
N ASN A 31 13.07 10.46 -5.85
CA ASN A 31 13.47 11.85 -6.04
C ASN A 31 14.71 12.27 -5.23
N GLY A 32 15.68 11.38 -5.05
CA GLY A 32 16.91 11.67 -4.31
C GLY A 32 16.75 11.76 -2.79
N GLY A 33 15.56 11.43 -2.26
CA GLY A 33 15.32 11.38 -0.81
C GLY A 33 15.92 10.14 -0.15
N ALA A 34 15.77 10.06 1.17
CA ALA A 34 16.20 8.87 1.93
C ALA A 34 15.47 7.61 1.43
N PRO A 35 16.18 6.48 1.28
CA PRO A 35 15.54 5.23 0.85
C PRO A 35 14.44 4.79 1.83
N LYS A 36 13.31 4.32 1.29
CA LYS A 36 12.19 3.82 2.07
C LYS A 36 11.65 2.52 1.49
N TYR A 37 11.16 1.66 2.37
CA TYR A 37 10.33 0.52 2.00
C TYR A 37 8.94 1.06 1.66
N SER A 38 8.32 0.54 0.61
CA SER A 38 7.03 1.05 0.14
C SER A 38 6.23 -0.03 -0.58
N VAL A 39 4.94 0.18 -0.64
CA VAL A 39 4.01 -0.67 -1.39
C VAL A 39 2.76 0.15 -1.74
N SER A 40 2.22 -0.07 -2.92
CA SER A 40 0.90 0.43 -3.30
C SER A 40 -0.12 -0.66 -3.01
N LEU A 41 -1.05 -0.38 -2.12
CA LEU A 41 -2.09 -1.32 -1.70
C LEU A 41 -3.33 -1.08 -2.54
N ILE A 42 -3.68 -2.04 -3.39
CA ILE A 42 -4.85 -1.96 -4.26
C ILE A 42 -6.01 -2.64 -3.53
N ILE A 43 -7.06 -1.89 -3.26
CA ILE A 43 -8.21 -2.32 -2.47
C ILE A 43 -9.44 -2.33 -3.36
N PRO A 44 -10.04 -3.51 -3.62
CA PRO A 44 -11.25 -3.57 -4.45
C PRO A 44 -12.35 -2.67 -3.89
N LYS A 45 -13.07 -1.97 -4.76
CA LYS A 45 -14.21 -1.13 -4.35
C LYS A 45 -15.31 -1.94 -3.65
N SER A 46 -15.35 -3.25 -3.92
CA SER A 46 -16.25 -4.19 -3.24
C SER A 46 -15.87 -4.45 -1.78
N ASP A 47 -14.63 -4.21 -1.39
CA ASP A 47 -14.18 -4.33 0.01
C ASP A 47 -14.53 -3.05 0.78
N THR A 48 -15.82 -2.85 0.99
CA THR A 48 -16.35 -1.66 1.65
C THR A 48 -15.91 -1.55 3.11
N ALA A 49 -15.68 -2.68 3.78
CA ALA A 49 -15.23 -2.70 5.17
C ALA A 49 -13.83 -2.06 5.30
N THR A 50 -12.87 -2.45 4.47
CA THR A 50 -11.53 -1.87 4.48
C THR A 50 -11.57 -0.38 4.11
N ILE A 51 -12.31 -0.02 3.07
CA ILE A 51 -12.42 1.37 2.61
C ILE A 51 -13.01 2.26 3.71
N THR A 52 -14.05 1.80 4.38
CA THR A 52 -14.68 2.54 5.49
C THR A 52 -13.69 2.74 6.65
N LYS A 53 -12.94 1.71 7.01
CA LYS A 53 -11.92 1.80 8.06
C LYS A 53 -10.81 2.80 7.70
N ILE A 54 -10.35 2.79 6.45
CA ILE A 54 -9.32 3.72 5.99
C ILE A 54 -9.83 5.16 6.04
N LYS A 55 -11.03 5.41 5.56
CA LYS A 55 -11.65 6.74 5.60
C LYS A 55 -11.80 7.24 7.04
N ALA A 56 -12.26 6.38 7.94
CA ALA A 56 -12.39 6.73 9.36
C ALA A 56 -11.03 7.00 10.01
N ALA A 57 -10.01 6.22 9.67
CA ALA A 57 -8.65 6.41 10.16
C ALA A 57 -8.02 7.71 9.65
N ILE A 58 -8.31 8.11 8.41
CA ILE A 58 -7.87 9.39 7.86
C ILE A 58 -8.48 10.54 8.66
N GLU A 59 -9.77 10.49 8.96
CA GLU A 59 -10.44 11.50 9.78
C GLU A 59 -9.87 11.53 11.20
N ALA A 60 -9.62 10.37 11.80
CA ALA A 60 -9.01 10.26 13.13
C ALA A 60 -7.59 10.86 13.14
N ALA A 61 -6.78 10.59 12.12
CA ALA A 61 -5.45 11.15 11.99
C ALA A 61 -5.49 12.68 11.83
N TYR A 62 -6.47 13.18 11.09
CA TYR A 62 -6.71 14.61 10.93
C TYR A 62 -7.03 15.25 12.29
N GLU A 63 -7.94 14.67 13.06
CA GLU A 63 -8.32 15.18 14.38
C GLU A 63 -7.16 15.16 15.38
N GLU A 64 -6.38 14.08 15.42
CA GLU A 64 -5.21 13.96 16.29
C GLU A 64 -4.08 14.90 15.89
N GLY A 65 -3.96 15.21 14.59
CA GLY A 65 -2.87 15.98 14.04
C GLY A 65 -3.15 17.47 13.84
N GLN A 66 -4.20 18.02 14.42
CA GLN A 66 -4.61 19.41 14.17
C GLN A 66 -3.52 20.43 14.50
N SER A 67 -2.80 20.26 15.60
CA SER A 67 -1.71 21.19 15.96
C SER A 67 -0.57 21.13 14.95
N LYS A 68 -0.24 19.96 14.43
CA LYS A 68 0.78 19.79 13.39
C LYS A 68 0.33 20.44 12.06
N LEU A 69 -0.90 20.22 11.67
CA LEU A 69 -1.49 20.78 10.46
C LEU A 69 -1.64 22.29 10.52
N LYS A 70 -1.93 22.83 11.70
CA LYS A 70 -1.94 24.26 11.91
C LYS A 70 -0.55 24.86 11.73
N GLY A 71 0.47 24.23 12.31
CA GLY A 71 1.85 24.71 12.27
C GLY A 71 1.95 26.16 12.74
N ASN A 72 2.57 27.01 11.95
CA ASN A 72 2.69 28.46 12.20
C ASN A 72 1.52 29.25 11.60
N GLY A 73 0.51 28.58 11.07
CA GLY A 73 -0.65 29.23 10.47
C GLY A 73 -1.65 29.76 11.50
N LYS A 74 -2.65 30.49 11.03
CA LYS A 74 -3.70 31.07 11.88
C LYS A 74 -4.82 30.09 12.20
N SER A 75 -4.99 29.05 11.36
CA SER A 75 -6.07 28.07 11.49
C SER A 75 -5.63 26.71 10.99
N VAL A 76 -6.36 25.67 11.37
CA VAL A 76 -6.18 24.31 10.85
C VAL A 76 -6.81 24.27 9.46
N PRO A 77 -6.08 23.84 8.41
CA PRO A 77 -6.69 23.68 7.09
C PRO A 77 -7.78 22.62 7.11
N ALA A 78 -8.79 22.78 6.27
CA ALA A 78 -9.85 21.78 6.13
C ALA A 78 -9.27 20.48 5.56
N LEU A 79 -9.84 19.33 5.94
CA LEU A 79 -9.40 18.02 5.43
C LEU A 79 -9.46 17.96 3.89
N SER A 80 -10.47 18.59 3.29
CA SER A 80 -10.61 18.67 1.83
C SER A 80 -9.54 19.51 1.14
N ALA A 81 -8.81 20.35 1.89
CA ALA A 81 -7.77 21.25 1.35
C ALA A 81 -6.36 20.66 1.46
N ILE A 82 -6.19 19.52 2.12
CA ILE A 82 -4.88 18.87 2.31
C ILE A 82 -4.80 17.57 1.54
N LYS A 83 -3.59 17.04 1.38
CA LYS A 83 -3.36 15.78 0.70
C LYS A 83 -3.87 14.61 1.54
N THR A 84 -4.59 13.69 0.92
CA THR A 84 -5.04 12.45 1.56
C THR A 84 -4.51 11.25 0.77
N PRO A 85 -4.23 10.12 1.44
CA PRO A 85 -3.50 9.03 0.81
C PRO A 85 -4.39 8.05 0.04
N LEU A 86 -5.70 8.03 0.27
CA LEU A 86 -6.63 7.13 -0.42
C LEU A 86 -7.04 7.71 -1.77
N ARG A 87 -6.79 6.97 -2.84
CA ARG A 87 -6.99 7.43 -4.21
C ARG A 87 -7.86 6.46 -5.00
N ASP A 88 -8.60 6.99 -5.96
CA ASP A 88 -9.45 6.20 -6.84
C ASP A 88 -8.65 5.74 -8.06
N GLY A 89 -8.49 4.42 -8.21
CA GLY A 89 -7.73 3.82 -9.31
C GLY A 89 -8.33 4.09 -10.68
N ASP A 90 -9.65 4.14 -10.79
CA ASP A 90 -10.32 4.43 -12.07
C ASP A 90 -10.07 5.86 -12.54
N LEU A 91 -9.89 6.80 -11.61
CA LEU A 91 -9.65 8.20 -11.93
C LEU A 91 -8.18 8.53 -12.12
N GLU A 92 -7.30 7.97 -11.30
CA GLU A 92 -5.89 8.33 -11.29
C GLU A 92 -4.99 7.37 -12.07
N ARG A 93 -5.46 6.15 -12.31
CA ARG A 93 -4.74 5.13 -13.10
C ARG A 93 -5.66 4.42 -14.08
N PRO A 94 -6.34 5.18 -14.96
CA PRO A 94 -7.38 4.61 -15.83
C PRO A 94 -6.82 3.60 -16.85
N ASP A 95 -5.54 3.66 -17.18
CA ASP A 95 -4.89 2.77 -18.16
C ASP A 95 -4.23 1.55 -17.52
N ASP A 96 -4.33 1.40 -16.19
CA ASP A 96 -3.73 0.28 -15.47
C ASP A 96 -4.82 -0.69 -15.00
N GLU A 97 -4.87 -1.85 -15.64
CA GLU A 97 -5.86 -2.91 -15.36
C GLU A 97 -5.88 -3.34 -13.89
N ALA A 98 -4.72 -3.34 -13.23
CA ALA A 98 -4.61 -3.75 -11.84
C ALA A 98 -5.36 -2.82 -10.88
N TYR A 99 -5.56 -1.56 -11.28
CA TYR A 99 -6.22 -0.54 -10.46
C TYR A 99 -7.70 -0.35 -10.80
N LYS A 100 -8.22 -1.11 -11.76
CA LYS A 100 -9.61 -1.02 -12.19
C LYS A 100 -10.57 -1.47 -11.09
N ASN A 101 -11.64 -0.70 -10.89
CA ASN A 101 -12.64 -0.94 -9.84
C ASN A 101 -12.02 -1.04 -8.44
N ALA A 102 -10.99 -0.27 -8.20
CA ALA A 102 -10.25 -0.29 -6.94
C ALA A 102 -9.89 1.11 -6.48
N TYR A 103 -9.79 1.26 -5.18
CA TYR A 103 -9.02 2.33 -4.56
C TYR A 103 -7.59 1.85 -4.34
N PHE A 104 -6.67 2.76 -4.15
CA PHE A 104 -5.32 2.40 -3.73
C PHE A 104 -4.78 3.39 -2.70
N ILE A 105 -3.87 2.90 -1.88
CA ILE A 105 -3.19 3.70 -0.87
C ILE A 105 -1.71 3.31 -0.87
N ASN A 106 -0.84 4.31 -0.96
CA ASN A 106 0.61 4.08 -0.93
C ASN A 106 1.10 4.18 0.51
N ALA A 107 1.75 3.13 0.99
CA ALA A 107 2.29 3.05 2.33
C ALA A 107 3.82 2.94 2.27
N ASN A 108 4.50 3.57 3.21
CA ASN A 108 5.96 3.52 3.27
C ASN A 108 6.47 3.49 4.70
N SER A 109 7.74 3.09 4.85
CA SER A 109 8.44 3.03 6.12
C SER A 109 9.95 3.16 5.93
N ALA A 110 10.60 3.81 6.87
CA ALA A 110 12.07 3.84 6.93
C ALA A 110 12.67 2.51 7.38
N THR A 111 11.87 1.68 8.07
CA THR A 111 12.29 0.37 8.57
C THR A 111 11.61 -0.75 7.79
N ALA A 112 12.28 -1.91 7.69
CA ALA A 112 11.74 -3.06 6.96
C ALA A 112 10.44 -3.55 7.60
N PRO A 113 9.37 -3.76 6.80
CA PRO A 113 8.14 -4.35 7.32
C PRO A 113 8.38 -5.81 7.70
N GLY A 114 7.70 -6.29 8.73
CA GLY A 114 7.58 -7.72 9.00
C GLY A 114 6.68 -8.35 7.94
N ILE A 115 7.08 -9.49 7.39
CA ILE A 115 6.32 -10.19 6.36
C ILE A 115 6.08 -11.62 6.81
N VAL A 116 4.82 -11.99 6.91
CA VAL A 116 4.41 -13.33 7.35
C VAL A 116 3.47 -13.97 6.33
N ASP A 117 3.34 -15.29 6.40
CA ASP A 117 2.35 -16.02 5.61
C ASP A 117 0.97 -16.04 6.29
N ALA A 118 0.01 -16.76 5.73
CA ALA A 118 -1.34 -16.85 6.28
C ALA A 118 -1.37 -17.49 7.68
N ASP A 119 -0.40 -18.32 8.01
CA ASP A 119 -0.26 -18.95 9.32
C ASP A 119 0.61 -18.17 10.31
N ARG A 120 1.00 -16.95 9.92
CA ARG A 120 1.83 -16.03 10.69
C ARG A 120 3.29 -16.49 10.85
N ASN A 121 3.77 -17.33 9.95
CA ASN A 121 5.18 -17.71 9.91
C ASN A 121 5.95 -16.68 9.08
N PRO A 122 7.15 -16.23 9.52
CA PRO A 122 7.95 -15.30 8.75
C PRO A 122 8.27 -15.82 7.35
N ILE A 123 8.11 -14.97 6.34
CA ILE A 123 8.53 -15.28 4.98
C ILE A 123 9.94 -14.75 4.81
N LEU A 124 10.89 -15.64 4.52
CA LEU A 124 12.31 -15.31 4.37
C LEU A 124 12.75 -15.33 2.91
N GLU A 125 12.00 -16.01 2.05
CA GLU A 125 12.34 -16.18 0.65
C GLU A 125 11.80 -15.00 -0.18
N ARG A 126 12.70 -14.20 -0.74
CA ARG A 126 12.33 -13.00 -1.52
C ARG A 126 11.34 -13.28 -2.67
N PRO A 127 11.47 -14.38 -3.45
CA PRO A 127 10.54 -14.67 -4.54
C PRO A 127 9.11 -14.91 -4.11
N GLU A 128 8.87 -15.21 -2.83
CA GLU A 128 7.52 -15.42 -2.29
C GLU A 128 6.68 -14.14 -2.26
N VAL A 129 7.35 -12.98 -2.22
CA VAL A 129 6.69 -11.67 -2.12
C VAL A 129 7.12 -10.79 -3.28
N TYR A 130 6.19 -10.46 -4.13
CA TYR A 130 6.39 -9.72 -5.37
C TYR A 130 5.16 -8.86 -5.68
N SER A 131 5.28 -7.93 -6.61
CA SER A 131 4.14 -7.14 -7.06
C SER A 131 3.14 -8.02 -7.80
N GLY A 132 1.92 -8.11 -7.26
CA GLY A 132 0.86 -8.99 -7.74
C GLY A 132 0.31 -9.92 -6.67
N VAL A 133 1.01 -10.13 -5.58
CA VAL A 133 0.58 -10.94 -4.43
C VAL A 133 -0.66 -10.32 -3.79
N TYR A 134 -1.57 -11.18 -3.33
CA TYR A 134 -2.72 -10.77 -2.50
C TYR A 134 -2.39 -10.99 -1.03
N GLY A 135 -2.63 -9.97 -0.22
CA GLY A 135 -2.36 -10.07 1.20
C GLY A 135 -2.87 -8.87 1.98
N ARG A 136 -2.95 -9.05 3.29
CA ARG A 136 -3.32 -7.98 4.20
C ARG A 136 -2.11 -7.10 4.52
N ALA A 137 -2.37 -5.84 4.81
CA ALA A 137 -1.35 -4.92 5.28
C ALA A 137 -1.81 -4.26 6.57
N SER A 138 -0.88 -4.12 7.50
CA SER A 138 -1.07 -3.30 8.70
C SER A 138 -0.47 -1.93 8.40
N ILE A 139 -1.31 -0.91 8.40
CA ILE A 139 -0.94 0.47 8.08
C ILE A 139 -1.35 1.41 9.19
N ASN A 140 -0.71 2.57 9.23
CA ASN A 140 -1.02 3.62 10.20
C ASN A 140 -1.15 4.97 9.48
N LEU A 141 -2.25 5.66 9.72
CA LEU A 141 -2.53 6.98 9.14
C LEU A 141 -2.05 8.06 10.12
N TYR A 142 -1.37 9.07 9.61
CA TYR A 142 -0.86 10.17 10.44
C TYR A 142 -0.80 11.48 9.67
N ALA A 143 -0.98 12.59 10.39
CA ALA A 143 -0.85 13.92 9.81
C ALA A 143 0.62 14.29 9.66
N PHE A 144 0.95 15.01 8.59
CA PHE A 144 2.29 15.55 8.38
C PHE A 144 2.23 17.02 7.95
N ASN A 145 3.30 17.73 8.25
CA ASN A 145 3.54 19.09 7.80
C ASN A 145 5.05 19.21 7.53
N SER A 146 5.42 19.24 6.26
CA SER A 146 6.81 19.33 5.83
C SER A 146 6.97 20.65 5.06
N ASN A 147 7.48 21.68 5.74
CA ASN A 147 7.69 22.99 5.16
C ASN A 147 6.44 23.58 4.48
N GLY A 148 5.29 23.44 5.12
CA GLY A 148 4.01 23.89 4.59
C GLY A 148 3.29 22.91 3.68
N ASN A 149 3.93 21.81 3.31
CA ASN A 149 3.29 20.70 2.60
C ASN A 149 2.58 19.84 3.63
N LYS A 150 1.25 19.93 3.66
CA LYS A 150 0.40 19.35 4.71
C LYS A 150 -0.50 18.26 4.15
N GLY A 151 -0.71 17.22 4.94
CA GLY A 151 -1.61 16.13 4.55
C GLY A 151 -1.68 15.02 5.58
N ILE A 152 -2.35 13.96 5.15
CA ILE A 152 -2.40 12.68 5.87
C ILE A 152 -1.58 11.69 5.06
N ALA A 153 -0.68 10.97 5.71
CA ALA A 153 0.16 9.96 5.11
C ALA A 153 -0.14 8.58 5.69
N CYS A 154 0.37 7.57 5.02
CA CYS A 154 0.16 6.17 5.39
C CYS A 154 1.51 5.51 5.64
N GLY A 155 1.72 5.07 6.89
CA GLY A 155 2.88 4.30 7.28
C GLY A 155 2.64 2.81 7.09
N LEU A 156 3.67 2.10 6.66
CA LEU A 156 3.65 0.65 6.51
C LEU A 156 4.22 0.00 7.77
N ASN A 157 3.44 -0.88 8.40
CA ASN A 157 3.91 -1.63 9.58
C ASN A 157 4.33 -3.05 9.18
N ASN A 158 3.37 -3.87 8.78
CA ASN A 158 3.59 -5.29 8.50
C ASN A 158 2.72 -5.76 7.34
N LEU A 159 3.10 -6.90 6.76
CA LEU A 159 2.42 -7.51 5.63
C LEU A 159 2.15 -9.00 5.91
N GLN A 160 0.97 -9.47 5.51
CA GLN A 160 0.61 -10.88 5.58
C GLN A 160 0.20 -11.36 4.20
N LYS A 161 1.01 -12.22 3.59
CA LYS A 161 0.69 -12.83 2.30
C LYS A 161 -0.43 -13.86 2.49
N ILE A 162 -1.46 -13.76 1.66
CA ILE A 162 -2.60 -14.68 1.68
C ILE A 162 -2.52 -15.66 0.51
N ARG A 163 -2.21 -15.17 -0.70
CA ARG A 163 -2.10 -16.03 -1.90
C ARG A 163 -1.27 -15.37 -2.98
N ASP A 164 -0.79 -16.18 -3.89
CA ASP A 164 -0.14 -15.69 -5.10
C ASP A 164 -1.13 -15.01 -6.05
N GLY A 165 -0.62 -14.14 -6.91
CA GLY A 165 -1.37 -13.49 -7.97
C GLY A 165 -0.50 -13.34 -9.20
N GLU A 166 -1.09 -12.89 -10.31
CA GLU A 166 -0.35 -12.59 -11.52
C GLU A 166 0.67 -11.47 -11.24
N PRO A 167 1.95 -11.66 -11.60
CA PRO A 167 2.93 -10.60 -11.45
C PRO A 167 2.53 -9.31 -12.17
N LEU A 168 2.70 -8.18 -11.50
CA LEU A 168 2.37 -6.86 -12.03
C LEU A 168 3.59 -6.11 -12.59
N GLY A 169 4.75 -6.72 -12.60
CA GLY A 169 5.95 -6.13 -13.20
C GLY A 169 6.02 -6.39 -14.69
N GLY A 170 6.76 -5.55 -15.42
CA GLY A 170 6.99 -5.74 -16.86
C GLY A 170 7.94 -6.88 -17.20
N LYS A 171 8.39 -7.64 -16.21
CA LYS A 171 9.29 -8.77 -16.41
C LYS A 171 8.49 -10.06 -16.54
N SER A 172 8.61 -10.74 -17.68
CA SER A 172 7.98 -12.03 -17.91
C SER A 172 8.63 -13.11 -17.02
N ARG A 173 7.86 -14.16 -16.75
CA ARG A 173 8.37 -15.32 -16.01
C ARG A 173 9.13 -16.24 -16.97
N ALA A 174 10.16 -16.88 -16.47
CA ALA A 174 10.95 -17.83 -17.26
C ALA A 174 10.09 -18.97 -17.83
N GLU A 175 9.11 -19.44 -17.04
CA GLU A 175 8.19 -20.50 -17.46
C GLU A 175 7.30 -20.08 -18.64
N ASP A 176 7.02 -18.77 -18.77
CA ASP A 176 6.21 -18.23 -19.86
C ASP A 176 7.06 -17.95 -21.12
N ASP A 177 8.33 -17.66 -20.94
CA ASP A 177 9.25 -17.33 -22.02
C ASP A 177 9.81 -18.59 -22.72
N PHE A 178 9.98 -19.66 -21.97
CA PHE A 178 10.66 -20.85 -22.46
C PHE A 178 9.76 -22.06 -22.49
N ALA A 179 9.76 -22.77 -23.63
CA ALA A 179 9.16 -24.08 -23.75
C ALA A 179 10.12 -25.15 -23.21
N THR A 180 9.64 -26.36 -23.03
CA THR A 180 10.51 -27.50 -22.70
C THR A 180 11.44 -27.82 -23.86
N VAL A 181 12.63 -28.32 -23.57
CA VAL A 181 13.65 -28.61 -24.60
C VAL A 181 13.16 -29.61 -25.64
N ASP A 182 12.30 -30.53 -25.26
CA ASP A 182 11.74 -31.55 -26.17
C ASP A 182 10.89 -30.93 -27.28
N ASP A 183 10.24 -29.79 -27.01
CA ASP A 183 9.46 -29.07 -28.01
C ASP A 183 10.34 -28.24 -28.97
N GLU A 184 11.56 -27.90 -28.58
CA GLU A 184 12.49 -27.11 -29.34
C GLU A 184 13.35 -27.94 -30.32
N ASP A 185 13.51 -29.23 -30.05
CA ASP A 185 14.29 -30.13 -30.92
C ASP A 185 13.71 -30.22 -32.34
N ASP A 186 12.42 -29.92 -32.49
CA ASP A 186 11.77 -29.87 -33.78
C ASP A 186 12.17 -28.68 -34.64
N PHE A 187 12.86 -27.70 -34.10
CA PHE A 187 13.28 -26.49 -34.81
C PHE A 187 14.73 -26.52 -35.30
N LEU A 188 15.46 -27.56 -34.95
CA LEU A 188 16.89 -27.63 -35.26
C LEU A 188 17.22 -28.46 -36.52
N ASP A 189 16.22 -28.96 -37.19
CA ASP A 189 16.37 -29.71 -38.45
C ASP A 189 16.26 -28.83 -39.68
#